data_74261676aeaba623235eb65d3682eb0f
#
_entry.id   74261676aeaba623235eb65d3682eb0f
#
_cell.length_a   1.000
_cell.length_b   1.000
_cell.length_c   1.000
_cell.angle_alpha   90.00
_cell.angle_beta   90.00
_cell.angle_gamma   90.00
#
_symmetry.space_group_name_H-M   'P 1'
#
loop_
_entity.id
_entity.type
_entity.pdbx_description
1 polymer ?
#
loop_
_entity_poly.entity_id
_entity_poly.type
_entity_poly.pdbx_seq_one_letter_code
_entity_poly.pdbx_strand_id
1 'polypeptide(L)'
;MKPPVRLLAVVSILSLLLAACGGGTEEKAPPTPPVDLTRDDLGRSVAPPASPQRVVALSPTVVELMFAVGATPAGRPSSADYPEAAKSLPNFGTSYAPSLEAIAAMKPDLIIADALIHQGLVDGFQSQLGVPIFAVRVASAADVAHGLRVVGALTGKREAGETQAKALETKLAGIKAKLPAVGPSVLVVVAAGQGQFVAAKDTSYIGSILKELGAKNIVTTEPENFRFAGFSDFSQERIVEKNPDVIIAASIGPPGQPKTTDILKSTPAFASLKAVKEGRVYEVDAFIYIQSAGPRVSLILDELPKLLYPTVFAAAP
;
A
#
# COMPACT_ATOMS: atom_id res chain seq x y z
N MET A 1 -21.94 95.22 -10.89
CA MET A 1 -21.85 93.99 -10.11
C MET A 1 -21.68 92.83 -11.10
N LYS A 2 -20.46 92.32 -11.22
CA LYS A 2 -20.13 91.17 -12.06
C LYS A 2 -19.51 90.13 -11.12
N PRO A 3 -19.86 88.83 -11.23
CA PRO A 3 -19.26 87.78 -10.43
C PRO A 3 -17.91 87.34 -11.04
N PRO A 4 -17.03 86.72 -10.25
CA PRO A 4 -15.70 86.35 -10.70
C PRO A 4 -15.64 85.00 -11.40
N VAL A 5 -14.75 84.96 -12.36
CA VAL A 5 -14.42 83.76 -13.17
C VAL A 5 -13.63 82.75 -12.29
N ARG A 6 -14.09 81.52 -12.20
CA ARG A 6 -13.36 80.44 -11.59
C ARG A 6 -12.50 79.74 -12.65
N LEU A 7 -11.16 79.76 -12.36
CA LEU A 7 -10.12 79.07 -13.15
C LEU A 7 -10.16 77.59 -12.79
N LEU A 8 -10.44 76.69 -13.79
CA LEU A 8 -10.34 75.27 -13.65
C LEU A 8 -8.87 74.85 -13.88
N ALA A 9 -8.24 74.35 -12.88
CA ALA A 9 -6.93 73.69 -12.96
C ALA A 9 -7.15 72.22 -13.39
N VAL A 10 -6.66 71.85 -14.57
CA VAL A 10 -6.61 70.47 -15.04
C VAL A 10 -5.38 69.80 -14.40
N VAL A 11 -5.64 68.87 -13.50
CA VAL A 11 -4.58 68.00 -12.92
C VAL A 11 -4.53 66.76 -13.74
N SER A 12 -3.47 66.59 -14.54
CA SER A 12 -3.13 65.37 -15.25
C SER A 12 -2.62 64.34 -14.28
N ILE A 13 -3.38 63.29 -14.02
CA ILE A 13 -2.95 62.14 -13.25
C ILE A 13 -2.26 61.18 -14.22
N LEU A 14 -0.92 61.07 -14.09
CA LEU A 14 -0.08 60.10 -14.77
C LEU A 14 -0.18 58.78 -14.05
N SER A 15 -0.93 57.83 -14.64
CA SER A 15 -1.08 56.46 -14.08
C SER A 15 0.17 55.66 -14.28
N LEU A 16 0.95 55.44 -13.21
CA LEU A 16 2.04 54.47 -13.18
C LEU A 16 1.46 53.08 -13.07
N LEU A 17 1.55 52.28 -14.14
CA LEU A 17 1.31 50.86 -14.15
C LEU A 17 2.50 50.14 -13.46
N LEU A 18 2.38 49.82 -12.16
CA LEU A 18 3.24 48.86 -11.50
C LEU A 18 2.83 47.47 -11.93
N ALA A 19 3.66 46.83 -12.76
CA ALA A 19 3.63 45.40 -13.01
C ALA A 19 4.00 44.68 -11.70
N ALA A 20 3.00 44.21 -10.97
CA ALA A 20 3.18 43.28 -9.86
C ALA A 20 3.49 41.90 -10.43
N CYS A 21 4.78 41.51 -10.45
CA CYS A 21 5.18 40.12 -10.56
C CYS A 21 4.56 39.36 -9.39
N GLY A 22 3.50 38.63 -9.63
CA GLY A 22 2.92 37.69 -8.67
C GLY A 22 3.89 36.54 -8.43
N GLY A 23 4.77 36.69 -7.43
CA GLY A 23 5.42 35.56 -6.79
C GLY A 23 4.36 34.76 -6.05
N GLY A 24 3.90 33.65 -6.64
CA GLY A 24 3.09 32.69 -5.92
C GLY A 24 3.91 32.15 -4.75
N THR A 25 3.59 32.62 -3.56
CA THR A 25 4.02 31.93 -2.34
C THR A 25 3.35 30.57 -2.36
N GLU A 26 4.12 29.51 -2.67
CA GLU A 26 3.70 28.14 -2.36
C GLU A 26 3.31 28.11 -0.88
N GLU A 27 2.02 28.05 -0.63
CA GLU A 27 1.50 27.85 0.72
C GLU A 27 2.01 26.49 1.19
N LYS A 28 3.07 26.51 1.99
CA LYS A 28 3.68 25.30 2.54
C LYS A 28 2.63 24.59 3.36
N ALA A 29 2.18 23.43 2.89
CA ALA A 29 1.21 22.63 3.61
C ALA A 29 1.60 22.52 5.10
N PRO A 30 0.64 22.60 6.03
CA PRO A 30 0.92 22.53 7.45
C PRO A 30 1.75 21.29 7.76
N PRO A 31 2.72 21.35 8.68
CA PRO A 31 3.55 20.20 9.02
C PRO A 31 2.67 19.07 9.52
N THR A 32 2.85 17.89 8.97
CA THR A 32 2.17 16.68 9.45
C THR A 32 2.48 16.52 10.95
N PRO A 33 1.49 16.27 11.80
CA PRO A 33 1.72 16.09 13.23
C PRO A 33 2.72 14.95 13.47
N PRO A 34 3.57 15.05 14.48
CA PRO A 34 4.53 14.00 14.79
C PRO A 34 3.80 12.70 15.11
N VAL A 35 4.33 11.57 14.61
CA VAL A 35 3.82 10.25 14.91
C VAL A 35 3.92 9.98 16.41
N ASP A 36 2.84 9.51 17.01
CA ASP A 36 2.85 9.05 18.41
C ASP A 36 3.52 7.66 18.47
N LEU A 37 4.67 7.58 19.10
CA LEU A 37 5.40 6.32 19.31
C LEU A 37 5.15 5.70 20.69
N THR A 38 4.24 6.26 21.49
CA THR A 38 3.88 5.72 22.80
C THR A 38 2.83 4.61 22.72
N ARG A 39 2.16 4.50 21.57
CA ARG A 39 1.19 3.45 21.24
C ARG A 39 1.48 2.87 19.87
N ASP A 40 1.43 1.54 19.78
CA ASP A 40 1.53 0.85 18.50
C ASP A 40 0.14 0.66 17.84
N ASP A 41 0.13 0.11 16.63
CA ASP A 41 -1.11 -0.08 15.86
C ASP A 41 -1.99 -1.26 16.36
N LEU A 42 -1.56 -1.95 17.41
CA LEU A 42 -2.41 -2.85 18.22
C LEU A 42 -3.03 -2.15 19.44
N GLY A 43 -2.74 -0.86 19.63
CA GLY A 43 -3.21 -0.06 20.77
C GLY A 43 -2.45 -0.31 22.07
N ARG A 44 -1.33 -1.06 22.04
CA ARG A 44 -0.49 -1.33 23.20
C ARG A 44 0.39 -0.13 23.52
N SER A 45 0.59 0.11 24.82
CA SER A 45 1.60 1.09 25.27
C SER A 45 2.99 0.50 25.07
N VAL A 46 3.84 1.20 24.33
CA VAL A 46 5.22 0.78 24.04
C VAL A 46 6.15 1.94 24.37
N ALA A 47 7.33 1.63 24.88
CA ALA A 47 8.41 2.58 25.13
C ALA A 47 9.64 2.21 24.30
N PRO A 48 9.66 2.49 23.00
CA PRO A 48 10.82 2.21 22.17
C PRO A 48 12.01 3.08 22.58
N PRO A 49 13.26 2.60 22.43
CA PRO A 49 14.44 3.44 22.66
C PRO A 49 14.40 4.71 21.79
N ALA A 50 14.89 5.82 22.29
CA ALA A 50 14.93 7.08 21.55
C ALA A 50 15.80 7.00 20.26
N SER A 51 16.80 6.14 20.26
CA SER A 51 17.73 5.90 19.14
C SER A 51 18.09 4.42 19.06
N PRO A 52 17.20 3.56 18.58
CA PRO A 52 17.53 2.13 18.46
C PRO A 52 18.65 1.92 17.45
N GLN A 53 19.59 1.03 17.80
CA GLN A 53 20.78 0.73 16.99
C GLN A 53 20.66 -0.60 16.25
N ARG A 54 19.88 -1.52 16.80
CA ARG A 54 19.74 -2.89 16.29
C ARG A 54 18.27 -3.28 16.21
N VAL A 55 17.64 -2.91 15.09
CA VAL A 55 16.22 -3.13 14.86
C VAL A 55 16.01 -4.43 14.09
N VAL A 56 15.22 -5.37 14.59
CA VAL A 56 14.80 -6.57 13.88
C VAL A 56 13.41 -6.35 13.28
N ALA A 57 13.23 -6.75 12.02
CA ALA A 57 11.97 -6.65 11.28
C ALA A 57 11.33 -8.05 11.16
N LEU A 58 10.13 -8.27 11.74
CA LEU A 58 9.51 -9.59 11.81
C LEU A 58 8.73 -10.01 10.55
N SER A 59 8.48 -9.11 9.60
CA SER A 59 7.77 -9.46 8.35
C SER A 59 8.45 -8.87 7.12
N PRO A 60 8.19 -9.40 5.91
CA PRO A 60 8.64 -8.79 4.66
C PRO A 60 8.19 -7.35 4.52
N THR A 61 6.94 -7.03 4.90
CA THR A 61 6.39 -5.67 4.92
C THR A 61 7.28 -4.71 5.72
N VAL A 62 7.65 -5.09 6.95
CA VAL A 62 8.48 -4.25 7.82
C VAL A 62 9.90 -4.12 7.26
N VAL A 63 10.48 -5.20 6.71
CA VAL A 63 11.80 -5.14 6.04
C VAL A 63 11.76 -4.12 4.90
N GLU A 64 10.75 -4.16 4.04
CA GLU A 64 10.60 -3.23 2.93
C GLU A 64 10.40 -1.77 3.40
N LEU A 65 9.59 -1.55 4.45
CA LEU A 65 9.42 -0.22 5.04
C LEU A 65 10.74 0.34 5.57
N MET A 66 11.54 -0.48 6.27
CA MET A 66 12.85 -0.06 6.77
C MET A 66 13.78 0.34 5.63
N PHE A 67 13.90 -0.49 4.59
CA PHE A 67 14.74 -0.14 3.44
C PHE A 67 14.24 1.11 2.70
N ALA A 68 12.94 1.28 2.57
CA ALA A 68 12.35 2.45 1.91
C ALA A 68 12.69 3.77 2.61
N VAL A 69 12.86 3.75 3.92
CA VAL A 69 13.29 4.94 4.68
C VAL A 69 14.81 5.03 4.85
N GLY A 70 15.59 4.12 4.24
CA GLY A 70 17.05 4.11 4.33
C GLY A 70 17.57 3.53 5.65
N ALA A 71 16.81 2.67 6.33
CA ALA A 71 17.24 1.89 7.48
C ALA A 71 17.49 0.43 7.08
N THR A 72 18.48 -0.20 7.71
CA THR A 72 18.79 -1.61 7.47
C THR A 72 18.43 -2.43 8.70
N PRO A 73 17.56 -3.46 8.60
CA PRO A 73 17.26 -4.34 9.73
C PRO A 73 18.46 -5.19 10.14
N ALA A 74 18.54 -5.51 11.42
CA ALA A 74 19.57 -6.43 11.94
C ALA A 74 19.28 -7.89 11.59
N GLY A 75 18.04 -8.21 11.23
CA GLY A 75 17.60 -9.53 10.79
C GLY A 75 16.26 -9.50 10.09
N ARG A 76 15.96 -10.58 9.35
CA ARG A 76 14.78 -10.72 8.51
C ARG A 76 14.13 -12.10 8.60
N PRO A 77 12.84 -12.25 8.26
CA PRO A 77 12.28 -13.58 8.01
C PRO A 77 12.77 -14.15 6.67
N SER A 78 12.68 -15.46 6.52
CA SER A 78 13.15 -16.19 5.34
C SER A 78 12.46 -15.73 4.03
N SER A 79 11.22 -15.26 4.10
CA SER A 79 10.43 -14.78 2.96
C SER A 79 10.69 -13.32 2.57
N ALA A 80 11.53 -12.58 3.31
CA ALA A 80 11.83 -11.18 2.99
C ALA A 80 13.02 -11.08 2.03
N ASP A 81 12.76 -11.31 0.75
CA ASP A 81 13.76 -11.34 -0.32
C ASP A 81 13.87 -10.02 -1.10
N TYR A 82 13.12 -9.01 -0.70
CA TYR A 82 13.16 -7.68 -1.32
C TYR A 82 13.42 -6.59 -0.26
N PRO A 83 14.22 -5.55 -0.61
CA PRO A 83 15.07 -5.46 -1.80
C PRO A 83 16.17 -6.53 -1.81
N GLU A 84 16.91 -6.67 -2.91
CA GLU A 84 17.98 -7.68 -3.04
C GLU A 84 18.97 -7.66 -1.88
N ALA A 85 19.28 -6.47 -1.36
CA ALA A 85 20.12 -6.28 -0.17
C ALA A 85 19.60 -7.00 1.08
N ALA A 86 18.30 -7.24 1.18
CA ALA A 86 17.72 -7.95 2.32
C ALA A 86 18.22 -9.40 2.40
N LYS A 87 18.47 -10.06 1.26
CA LYS A 87 18.88 -11.46 1.22
C LYS A 87 20.17 -11.75 1.99
N SER A 88 21.05 -10.77 2.12
CA SER A 88 22.31 -10.87 2.87
C SER A 88 22.16 -10.77 4.38
N LEU A 89 20.98 -10.37 4.89
CA LEU A 89 20.74 -10.19 6.30
C LEU A 89 20.57 -11.52 7.04
N PRO A 90 20.95 -11.60 8.34
CA PRO A 90 20.68 -12.74 9.19
C PRO A 90 19.20 -13.15 9.15
N ASN A 91 18.93 -14.45 9.05
CA ASN A 91 17.61 -15.03 8.92
C ASN A 91 17.23 -15.76 10.22
N PHE A 92 16.01 -15.50 10.72
CA PHE A 92 15.48 -16.11 11.94
C PHE A 92 14.31 -17.10 11.68
N GLY A 93 14.11 -17.57 10.45
CA GLY A 93 13.01 -18.47 10.08
C GLY A 93 11.83 -17.73 9.45
N THR A 94 10.62 -18.22 9.62
CA THR A 94 9.43 -17.66 9.00
C THR A 94 8.81 -16.52 9.82
N SER A 95 8.05 -15.63 9.20
CA SER A 95 7.31 -14.58 9.91
C SER A 95 6.26 -15.14 10.89
N TYR A 96 5.65 -16.28 10.56
CA TYR A 96 4.59 -16.90 11.38
C TYR A 96 5.13 -17.70 12.57
N ALA A 97 6.35 -18.22 12.48
CA ALA A 97 7.01 -19.00 13.53
C ALA A 97 8.50 -18.65 13.55
N PRO A 98 8.87 -17.43 14.00
CA PRO A 98 10.26 -17.00 14.07
C PRO A 98 11.01 -17.74 15.19
N SER A 99 12.29 -18.01 14.97
CA SER A 99 13.18 -18.50 16.05
C SER A 99 13.54 -17.34 16.97
N LEU A 100 12.96 -17.33 18.16
CA LEU A 100 13.25 -16.30 19.18
C LEU A 100 14.71 -16.39 19.65
N GLU A 101 15.32 -17.58 19.65
CA GLU A 101 16.74 -17.78 19.94
C GLU A 101 17.63 -17.08 18.90
N ALA A 102 17.32 -17.26 17.60
CA ALA A 102 18.04 -16.57 16.53
C ALA A 102 17.87 -15.05 16.63
N ILE A 103 16.67 -14.55 16.96
CA ILE A 103 16.43 -13.13 17.18
C ILE A 103 17.24 -12.62 18.37
N ALA A 104 17.22 -13.33 19.51
CA ALA A 104 17.99 -12.96 20.69
C ALA A 104 19.52 -12.91 20.42
N ALA A 105 20.04 -13.82 19.59
CA ALA A 105 21.45 -13.83 19.18
C ALA A 105 21.85 -12.58 18.38
N MET A 106 20.90 -11.93 17.72
CA MET A 106 21.10 -10.65 17.02
C MET A 106 21.18 -9.45 17.98
N LYS A 107 20.86 -9.65 19.26
CA LYS A 107 20.86 -8.62 20.33
C LYS A 107 20.10 -7.36 19.92
N PRO A 108 18.82 -7.45 19.52
CA PRO A 108 18.05 -6.27 19.16
C PRO A 108 17.80 -5.38 20.38
N ASP A 109 17.70 -4.09 20.16
CA ASP A 109 17.20 -3.11 21.13
C ASP A 109 15.77 -2.64 20.82
N LEU A 110 15.29 -2.95 19.60
CA LEU A 110 13.90 -2.78 19.17
C LEU A 110 13.55 -3.89 18.17
N ILE A 111 12.30 -4.34 18.24
CA ILE A 111 11.72 -5.21 17.23
C ILE A 111 10.51 -4.49 16.62
N ILE A 112 10.38 -4.51 15.29
CA ILE A 112 9.19 -4.02 14.62
C ILE A 112 8.42 -5.22 14.08
N ALA A 113 7.18 -5.38 14.56
CA ALA A 113 6.28 -6.46 14.19
C ALA A 113 5.24 -5.98 13.16
N ASP A 114 4.64 -6.91 12.44
CA ASP A 114 3.49 -6.69 11.59
C ASP A 114 2.22 -6.97 12.41
N ALA A 115 1.37 -5.96 12.58
CA ALA A 115 0.17 -6.05 13.41
C ALA A 115 -0.83 -7.08 12.86
N LEU A 116 -0.86 -7.35 11.55
CA LEU A 116 -1.78 -8.32 10.96
C LEU A 116 -1.33 -9.76 11.19
N ILE A 117 -0.01 -10.00 11.16
CA ILE A 117 0.56 -11.35 11.31
C ILE A 117 0.76 -11.71 12.79
N HIS A 118 1.20 -10.73 13.61
CA HIS A 118 1.72 -11.00 14.95
C HIS A 118 0.78 -10.60 16.08
N GLN A 119 -0.46 -10.16 15.80
CA GLN A 119 -1.42 -9.65 16.80
C GLN A 119 -1.51 -10.51 18.06
N GLY A 120 -1.61 -11.82 17.93
CA GLY A 120 -1.70 -12.75 19.09
C GLY A 120 -0.36 -13.21 19.66
N LEU A 121 0.78 -12.77 19.10
CA LEU A 121 2.11 -13.29 19.43
C LEU A 121 3.00 -12.25 20.10
N VAL A 122 2.75 -10.96 19.88
CA VAL A 122 3.66 -9.86 20.25
C VAL A 122 3.97 -9.84 21.75
N ASP A 123 2.95 -9.99 22.61
CA ASP A 123 3.16 -9.95 24.07
C ASP A 123 3.99 -11.14 24.57
N GLY A 124 3.75 -12.33 23.99
CA GLY A 124 4.55 -13.51 24.29
C GLY A 124 6.00 -13.37 23.84
N PHE A 125 6.24 -12.83 22.66
CA PHE A 125 7.59 -12.56 22.14
C PHE A 125 8.31 -11.50 22.99
N GLN A 126 7.62 -10.39 23.31
CA GLN A 126 8.20 -9.35 24.15
C GLN A 126 8.59 -9.87 25.53
N SER A 127 7.73 -10.70 26.15
CA SER A 127 8.02 -11.31 27.46
C SER A 127 9.24 -12.23 27.43
N GLN A 128 9.40 -13.03 26.34
CA GLN A 128 10.49 -13.98 26.21
C GLN A 128 11.83 -13.31 25.84
N LEU A 129 11.78 -12.28 24.99
CA LEU A 129 12.98 -11.60 24.50
C LEU A 129 13.45 -10.47 25.41
N GLY A 130 12.56 -9.91 26.25
CA GLY A 130 12.87 -8.76 27.09
C GLY A 130 13.16 -7.47 26.28
N VAL A 131 12.72 -7.40 25.02
CA VAL A 131 12.97 -6.28 24.10
C VAL A 131 11.64 -5.63 23.72
N PRO A 132 11.54 -4.28 23.66
CA PRO A 132 10.33 -3.62 23.22
C PRO A 132 10.00 -4.03 21.77
N ILE A 133 8.72 -4.34 21.55
CA ILE A 133 8.19 -4.68 20.22
C ILE A 133 7.12 -3.67 19.84
N PHE A 134 7.32 -2.99 18.72
CA PHE A 134 6.36 -2.05 18.14
C PHE A 134 5.65 -2.68 16.95
N ALA A 135 4.35 -2.83 17.00
CA ALA A 135 3.56 -3.40 15.92
C ALA A 135 3.08 -2.31 14.96
N VAL A 136 3.30 -2.51 13.66
CA VAL A 136 2.86 -1.60 12.58
C VAL A 136 1.84 -2.32 11.73
N ARG A 137 0.70 -1.67 11.46
CA ARG A 137 -0.36 -2.20 10.61
C ARG A 137 -0.21 -1.69 9.19
N VAL A 138 -0.29 -2.59 8.20
CA VAL A 138 -0.31 -2.24 6.78
C VAL A 138 -1.36 -3.07 6.06
N ALA A 139 -2.57 -2.52 5.91
CA ALA A 139 -3.70 -3.15 5.24
C ALA A 139 -4.26 -2.32 4.06
N SER A 140 -3.69 -1.13 3.80
CA SER A 140 -4.13 -0.21 2.75
C SER A 140 -2.96 0.64 2.26
N ALA A 141 -3.15 1.41 1.18
CA ALA A 141 -2.14 2.37 0.73
C ALA A 141 -1.92 3.49 1.77
N ALA A 142 -2.97 3.91 2.47
CA ALA A 142 -2.86 4.87 3.57
C ALA A 142 -2.04 4.32 4.73
N ASP A 143 -2.23 3.03 5.06
CA ASP A 143 -1.43 2.37 6.11
C ASP A 143 0.05 2.25 5.69
N VAL A 144 0.36 2.09 4.39
CA VAL A 144 1.76 2.13 3.91
C VAL A 144 2.38 3.49 4.20
N ALA A 145 1.67 4.59 3.91
CA ALA A 145 2.16 5.94 4.21
C ALA A 145 2.35 6.15 5.72
N HIS A 146 1.40 5.67 6.54
CA HIS A 146 1.54 5.66 8.00
C HIS A 146 2.76 4.84 8.45
N GLY A 147 2.91 3.61 7.96
CA GLY A 147 4.04 2.73 8.27
C GLY A 147 5.41 3.32 7.92
N LEU A 148 5.51 4.02 6.78
CA LEU A 148 6.72 4.75 6.39
C LEU A 148 7.08 5.85 7.42
N ARG A 149 6.09 6.59 7.92
CA ARG A 149 6.28 7.61 8.98
C ARG A 149 6.69 6.99 10.30
N VAL A 150 5.99 5.93 10.73
CA VAL A 150 6.26 5.21 11.98
C VAL A 150 7.67 4.61 11.97
N VAL A 151 7.98 3.83 10.93
CA VAL A 151 9.30 3.17 10.79
C VAL A 151 10.41 4.21 10.64
N GLY A 152 10.19 5.27 9.87
CA GLY A 152 11.12 6.40 9.77
C GLY A 152 11.39 7.05 11.12
N ALA A 153 10.34 7.25 11.93
CA ALA A 153 10.47 7.85 13.27
C ALA A 153 11.19 6.89 14.24
N LEU A 154 10.85 5.60 14.25
CA LEU A 154 11.48 4.58 15.08
C LEU A 154 12.96 4.37 14.75
N THR A 155 13.36 4.53 13.49
CA THR A 155 14.75 4.26 13.03
C THR A 155 15.60 5.53 12.87
N GLY A 156 15.12 6.68 13.34
CA GLY A 156 15.83 7.96 13.19
C GLY A 156 15.87 8.51 11.76
N LYS A 157 15.00 8.00 10.87
CA LYS A 157 14.86 8.39 9.46
C LYS A 157 13.55 9.14 9.18
N ARG A 158 13.13 9.98 10.12
CA ARG A 158 11.83 10.70 10.10
C ARG A 158 11.60 11.47 8.79
N GLU A 159 12.58 12.21 8.32
CA GLU A 159 12.46 13.00 7.08
C GLU A 159 12.27 12.12 5.85
N ALA A 160 13.02 11.01 5.74
CA ALA A 160 12.86 10.05 4.65
C ALA A 160 11.48 9.39 4.70
N GLY A 161 11.01 8.99 5.89
CA GLY A 161 9.67 8.44 6.08
C GLY A 161 8.57 9.41 5.63
N GLU A 162 8.65 10.68 6.02
CA GLU A 162 7.70 11.71 5.61
C GLU A 162 7.73 11.97 4.10
N THR A 163 8.92 12.03 3.51
CA THR A 163 9.08 12.23 2.06
C THR A 163 8.44 11.11 1.26
N GLN A 164 8.71 9.85 1.63
CA GLN A 164 8.13 8.68 0.97
C GLN A 164 6.60 8.61 1.15
N ALA A 165 6.12 8.89 2.36
CA ALA A 165 4.69 8.90 2.64
C ALA A 165 3.95 9.96 1.81
N LYS A 166 4.46 11.20 1.76
CA LYS A 166 3.89 12.28 0.93
C LYS A 166 3.91 11.96 -0.56
N ALA A 167 4.99 11.37 -1.05
CA ALA A 167 5.06 10.95 -2.45
C ALA A 167 3.95 9.95 -2.81
N LEU A 168 3.72 8.96 -1.93
CA LEU A 168 2.64 7.98 -2.09
C LEU A 168 1.25 8.64 -2.04
N GLU A 169 1.00 9.50 -1.05
CA GLU A 169 -0.26 10.22 -0.90
C GLU A 169 -0.55 11.13 -2.10
N THR A 170 0.46 11.85 -2.58
CA THR A 170 0.34 12.71 -3.78
C THR A 170 0.02 11.89 -5.02
N LYS A 171 0.71 10.75 -5.21
CA LYS A 171 0.42 9.82 -6.32
C LYS A 171 -1.03 9.34 -6.27
N LEU A 172 -1.49 8.85 -5.12
CA LEU A 172 -2.85 8.36 -4.94
C LEU A 172 -3.89 9.46 -5.16
N ALA A 173 -3.67 10.65 -4.63
CA ALA A 173 -4.56 11.81 -4.85
C ALA A 173 -4.64 12.18 -6.34
N GLY A 174 -3.52 12.19 -7.05
CA GLY A 174 -3.46 12.46 -8.49
C GLY A 174 -4.21 11.42 -9.33
N ILE A 175 -4.21 10.15 -8.91
CA ILE A 175 -5.00 9.10 -9.53
C ILE A 175 -6.49 9.33 -9.23
N LYS A 176 -6.86 9.51 -7.95
CA LYS A 176 -8.25 9.71 -7.50
C LYS A 176 -8.93 10.88 -8.21
N ALA A 177 -8.21 11.96 -8.46
CA ALA A 177 -8.73 13.12 -9.18
C ALA A 177 -9.15 12.85 -10.64
N LYS A 178 -8.68 11.75 -11.22
CA LYS A 178 -8.96 11.36 -12.62
C LYS A 178 -9.96 10.21 -12.73
N LEU A 179 -10.37 9.61 -11.61
CA LEU A 179 -11.26 8.46 -11.64
C LEU A 179 -12.65 8.83 -12.17
N PRO A 180 -13.27 7.99 -13.00
CA PRO A 180 -14.65 8.18 -13.40
C PRO A 180 -15.61 7.95 -12.22
N ALA A 181 -16.82 8.51 -12.30
CA ALA A 181 -17.83 8.39 -11.24
C ALA A 181 -18.27 6.95 -10.96
N VAL A 182 -18.14 6.05 -11.94
CA VAL A 182 -18.50 4.63 -11.84
C VAL A 182 -17.32 3.79 -12.28
N GLY A 183 -16.80 3.00 -11.38
CA GLY A 183 -15.73 2.06 -11.66
C GLY A 183 -16.23 0.69 -12.11
N PRO A 184 -15.32 -0.13 -12.73
CA PRO A 184 -15.65 -1.47 -13.18
C PRO A 184 -15.90 -2.42 -11.99
N SER A 185 -16.65 -3.48 -12.25
CA SER A 185 -16.70 -4.65 -11.36
C SER A 185 -15.44 -5.50 -11.54
N VAL A 186 -14.80 -5.88 -10.44
CA VAL A 186 -13.47 -6.52 -10.43
C VAL A 186 -13.48 -7.78 -9.58
N LEU A 187 -12.85 -8.82 -10.11
CA LEU A 187 -12.46 -10.01 -9.37
C LEU A 187 -10.93 -10.03 -9.25
N VAL A 188 -10.40 -10.14 -8.03
CA VAL A 188 -9.00 -10.51 -7.80
C VAL A 188 -8.96 -11.96 -7.34
N VAL A 189 -8.24 -12.82 -8.05
CA VAL A 189 -8.36 -14.26 -7.89
C VAL A 189 -7.02 -14.99 -8.00
N VAL A 190 -6.90 -16.06 -7.21
CA VAL A 190 -5.80 -17.04 -7.26
C VAL A 190 -6.40 -18.43 -7.47
N ALA A 191 -5.84 -19.22 -8.39
CA ALA A 191 -6.20 -20.63 -8.51
C ALA A 191 -5.62 -21.43 -7.33
N ALA A 192 -6.50 -22.12 -6.59
CA ALA A 192 -6.13 -22.92 -5.42
C ALA A 192 -5.94 -24.41 -5.75
N GLY A 193 -5.94 -24.79 -7.05
CA GLY A 193 -5.86 -26.15 -7.55
C GLY A 193 -7.23 -26.81 -7.66
N GLN A 194 -7.29 -27.93 -8.43
CA GLN A 194 -8.52 -28.74 -8.61
C GLN A 194 -9.77 -27.95 -9.03
N GLY A 195 -9.60 -26.87 -9.80
CA GLY A 195 -10.72 -26.03 -10.24
C GLY A 195 -11.30 -25.10 -9.16
N GLN A 196 -10.65 -25.03 -8.00
CA GLN A 196 -11.03 -24.10 -6.94
C GLN A 196 -10.27 -22.79 -7.05
N PHE A 197 -10.89 -21.72 -6.59
CA PHE A 197 -10.33 -20.39 -6.56
C PHE A 197 -10.50 -19.78 -5.17
N VAL A 198 -9.55 -18.93 -4.82
CA VAL A 198 -9.69 -18.00 -3.69
C VAL A 198 -9.67 -16.57 -4.22
N ALA A 199 -10.57 -15.75 -3.73
CA ALA A 199 -10.78 -14.40 -4.24
C ALA A 199 -10.66 -13.37 -3.12
N ALA A 200 -10.04 -12.23 -3.44
CA ALA A 200 -9.76 -11.16 -2.49
C ALA A 200 -11.05 -10.42 -2.09
N LYS A 201 -11.27 -10.25 -0.79
CA LYS A 201 -12.34 -9.43 -0.21
C LYS A 201 -11.91 -7.97 -0.10
N ASP A 202 -12.86 -7.08 0.16
CA ASP A 202 -12.57 -5.65 0.46
C ASP A 202 -11.68 -5.47 1.69
N THR A 203 -11.64 -6.45 2.59
CA THR A 203 -10.80 -6.46 3.80
C THR A 203 -9.34 -6.83 3.52
N SER A 204 -9.05 -7.38 2.34
CA SER A 204 -7.67 -7.65 1.91
C SER A 204 -6.94 -6.38 1.51
N TYR A 205 -5.61 -6.44 1.50
CA TYR A 205 -4.76 -5.33 1.04
C TYR A 205 -5.14 -4.87 -0.39
N ILE A 206 -5.18 -5.79 -1.34
CA ILE A 206 -5.55 -5.44 -2.72
C ILE A 206 -7.01 -4.98 -2.84
N GLY A 207 -7.92 -5.57 -2.05
CA GLY A 207 -9.32 -5.13 -2.00
C GLY A 207 -9.46 -3.70 -1.52
N SER A 208 -8.68 -3.29 -0.52
CA SER A 208 -8.64 -1.91 -0.05
C SER A 208 -8.16 -0.93 -1.14
N ILE A 209 -7.15 -1.33 -1.92
CA ILE A 209 -6.63 -0.54 -3.05
C ILE A 209 -7.69 -0.43 -4.16
N LEU A 210 -8.37 -1.52 -4.52
CA LEU A 210 -9.48 -1.48 -5.48
C LEU A 210 -10.54 -0.46 -5.07
N LYS A 211 -10.94 -0.47 -3.80
CA LYS A 211 -11.89 0.48 -3.24
C LYS A 211 -11.39 1.92 -3.36
N GLU A 212 -10.13 2.17 -3.04
CA GLU A 212 -9.50 3.49 -3.17
C GLU A 212 -9.45 3.98 -4.63
N LEU A 213 -9.34 3.05 -5.58
CA LEU A 213 -9.39 3.30 -7.01
C LEU A 213 -10.83 3.32 -7.57
N GLY A 214 -11.87 3.29 -6.73
CA GLY A 214 -13.27 3.38 -7.16
C GLY A 214 -13.80 2.14 -7.88
N ALA A 215 -13.07 1.04 -7.89
CA ALA A 215 -13.52 -0.22 -8.48
C ALA A 215 -14.48 -0.95 -7.52
N LYS A 216 -15.36 -1.77 -8.09
CA LYS A 216 -16.35 -2.57 -7.35
C LYS A 216 -15.86 -4.00 -7.22
N ASN A 217 -15.35 -4.38 -6.07
CA ASN A 217 -15.04 -5.78 -5.81
C ASN A 217 -16.33 -6.61 -5.79
N ILE A 218 -16.32 -7.75 -6.50
CA ILE A 218 -17.50 -8.63 -6.55
C ILE A 218 -17.59 -9.61 -5.38
N VAL A 219 -16.53 -9.70 -4.57
CA VAL A 219 -16.45 -10.58 -3.38
C VAL A 219 -16.86 -9.78 -2.15
N THR A 220 -18.12 -9.85 -1.74
CA THR A 220 -18.70 -8.95 -0.72
C THR A 220 -19.20 -9.66 0.52
N THR A 221 -19.88 -10.79 0.39
CA THR A 221 -20.61 -11.47 1.48
C THR A 221 -20.07 -12.85 1.82
N GLU A 222 -19.12 -13.35 1.06
CA GLU A 222 -18.55 -14.68 1.23
C GLU A 222 -17.79 -14.78 2.56
N PRO A 223 -17.86 -15.92 3.27
CA PRO A 223 -17.09 -16.14 4.48
C PRO A 223 -15.60 -16.11 4.19
N GLU A 224 -14.82 -15.66 5.15
CA GLU A 224 -13.37 -15.61 5.01
C GLU A 224 -12.77 -17.01 4.98
N ASN A 225 -11.79 -17.21 4.09
CA ASN A 225 -11.05 -18.46 4.01
C ASN A 225 -10.11 -18.58 5.22
N PHE A 226 -10.13 -19.71 5.89
CA PHE A 226 -9.35 -19.91 7.12
C PHE A 226 -7.82 -19.95 6.89
N ARG A 227 -7.37 -20.15 5.64
CA ARG A 227 -5.94 -20.20 5.27
C ARG A 227 -5.41 -18.87 4.74
N PHE A 228 -6.30 -18.04 4.19
CA PHE A 228 -5.94 -16.79 3.51
C PHE A 228 -6.77 -15.64 4.05
N ALA A 229 -6.26 -14.98 5.10
CA ALA A 229 -6.92 -13.81 5.67
C ALA A 229 -7.21 -12.74 4.61
N GLY A 230 -8.41 -12.19 4.61
CA GLY A 230 -8.87 -11.24 3.60
C GLY A 230 -9.29 -11.86 2.26
N PHE A 231 -9.36 -13.20 2.17
CA PHE A 231 -9.82 -13.92 0.98
C PHE A 231 -10.99 -14.84 1.31
N SER A 232 -11.74 -15.24 0.29
CA SER A 232 -12.84 -16.22 0.39
C SER A 232 -12.67 -17.32 -0.66
N ASP A 233 -13.17 -18.51 -0.36
CA ASP A 233 -13.38 -19.51 -1.40
C ASP A 233 -14.41 -19.00 -2.40
N PHE A 234 -14.12 -19.13 -3.68
CA PHE A 234 -14.96 -18.58 -4.74
C PHE A 234 -15.10 -19.59 -5.87
N SER A 235 -16.30 -20.17 -6.02
CA SER A 235 -16.53 -21.23 -6.99
C SER A 235 -16.62 -20.70 -8.43
N GLN A 236 -16.45 -21.61 -9.40
CA GLN A 236 -16.58 -21.26 -10.82
C GLN A 236 -17.97 -20.70 -11.13
N GLU A 237 -19.03 -21.28 -10.55
CA GLU A 237 -20.40 -20.84 -10.71
C GLU A 237 -20.60 -19.41 -10.23
N ARG A 238 -20.00 -19.05 -9.09
CA ARG A 238 -20.04 -17.69 -8.55
C ARG A 238 -19.33 -16.70 -9.46
N ILE A 239 -18.19 -17.08 -10.04
CA ILE A 239 -17.48 -16.24 -11.01
C ILE A 239 -18.37 -15.99 -12.23
N VAL A 240 -19.03 -17.02 -12.75
CA VAL A 240 -19.94 -16.90 -13.90
C VAL A 240 -21.16 -16.06 -13.57
N GLU A 241 -21.79 -16.27 -12.42
CA GLU A 241 -22.94 -15.49 -11.93
C GLU A 241 -22.61 -13.99 -11.82
N LYS A 242 -21.47 -13.66 -11.22
CA LYS A 242 -21.05 -12.27 -10.98
C LYS A 242 -20.54 -11.57 -12.24
N ASN A 243 -20.03 -12.31 -13.21
CA ASN A 243 -19.61 -11.84 -14.53
C ASN A 243 -18.83 -10.50 -14.50
N PRO A 244 -17.64 -10.46 -13.88
CA PRO A 244 -16.90 -9.22 -13.67
C PRO A 244 -16.45 -8.56 -14.98
N ASP A 245 -16.29 -7.22 -14.95
CA ASP A 245 -15.75 -6.44 -16.06
C ASP A 245 -14.24 -6.65 -16.22
N VAL A 246 -13.53 -6.91 -15.12
CA VAL A 246 -12.07 -7.11 -15.07
C VAL A 246 -11.74 -8.25 -14.13
N ILE A 247 -10.80 -9.10 -14.55
CA ILE A 247 -10.21 -10.12 -13.67
C ILE A 247 -8.71 -9.83 -13.51
N ILE A 248 -8.30 -9.66 -12.26
CA ILE A 248 -6.90 -9.57 -11.86
C ILE A 248 -6.53 -10.92 -11.28
N ALA A 249 -5.72 -11.66 -11.98
CA ALA A 249 -5.29 -13.00 -11.58
C ALA A 249 -3.86 -12.95 -11.05
N ALA A 250 -3.60 -13.71 -9.99
CA ALA A 250 -2.25 -13.90 -9.49
C ALA A 250 -1.97 -15.39 -9.30
N SER A 251 -0.73 -15.80 -9.46
CA SER A 251 -0.31 -17.21 -9.33
C SER A 251 0.63 -17.35 -8.15
N ILE A 252 0.25 -18.23 -7.22
CA ILE A 252 1.05 -18.58 -6.04
C ILE A 252 1.47 -20.04 -6.20
N GLY A 253 2.76 -20.29 -6.39
CA GLY A 253 3.27 -21.65 -6.55
C GLY A 253 4.69 -21.66 -7.10
N PRO A 254 5.32 -22.82 -7.17
CA PRO A 254 6.65 -22.97 -7.75
C PRO A 254 6.64 -22.65 -9.26
N PRO A 255 7.78 -22.23 -9.81
CA PRO A 255 7.94 -22.01 -11.25
C PRO A 255 7.53 -23.25 -12.07
N GLY A 256 6.89 -23.03 -13.22
CA GLY A 256 6.46 -24.09 -14.13
C GLY A 256 5.01 -24.57 -13.91
N GLN A 257 4.32 -24.11 -12.88
CA GLN A 257 2.88 -24.35 -12.76
C GLN A 257 2.10 -23.44 -13.72
N PRO A 258 0.93 -23.91 -14.21
CA PRO A 258 0.05 -23.07 -15.03
C PRO A 258 -0.32 -21.78 -14.29
N LYS A 259 -0.30 -20.67 -15.00
CA LYS A 259 -0.74 -19.39 -14.44
C LYS A 259 -2.26 -19.41 -14.19
N THR A 260 -2.69 -18.64 -13.21
CA THR A 260 -4.13 -18.48 -12.93
C THR A 260 -4.88 -17.96 -14.16
N THR A 261 -4.28 -17.06 -14.94
CA THR A 261 -4.85 -16.60 -16.22
C THR A 261 -5.01 -17.71 -17.24
N ASP A 262 -4.08 -18.67 -17.32
CA ASP A 262 -4.14 -19.77 -18.26
C ASP A 262 -5.28 -20.72 -17.87
N ILE A 263 -5.42 -21.01 -16.57
CA ILE A 263 -6.52 -21.80 -16.03
C ILE A 263 -7.87 -21.12 -16.32
N LEU A 264 -7.99 -19.83 -16.08
CA LEU A 264 -9.22 -19.07 -16.37
C LEU A 264 -9.59 -19.12 -17.86
N LYS A 265 -8.62 -18.88 -18.76
CA LYS A 265 -8.84 -18.88 -20.22
C LYS A 265 -9.13 -20.26 -20.79
N SER A 266 -8.58 -21.33 -20.21
CA SER A 266 -8.79 -22.70 -20.66
C SER A 266 -10.04 -23.37 -20.08
N THR A 267 -10.68 -22.77 -19.07
CA THR A 267 -11.90 -23.30 -18.44
C THR A 267 -13.13 -22.97 -19.29
N PRO A 268 -13.83 -23.96 -19.89
CA PRO A 268 -14.95 -23.70 -20.82
C PRO A 268 -16.07 -22.85 -20.21
N ALA A 269 -16.35 -23.00 -18.91
CA ALA A 269 -17.36 -22.23 -18.19
C ALA A 269 -17.10 -20.71 -18.22
N PHE A 270 -15.85 -20.30 -18.37
CA PHE A 270 -15.46 -18.88 -18.35
C PHE A 270 -15.41 -18.24 -19.73
N ALA A 271 -15.56 -18.99 -20.81
CA ALA A 271 -15.55 -18.44 -22.18
C ALA A 271 -16.64 -17.38 -22.43
N SER A 272 -17.74 -17.45 -21.67
CA SER A 272 -18.85 -16.50 -21.76
C SER A 272 -18.64 -15.21 -20.97
N LEU A 273 -17.68 -15.17 -20.03
CA LEU A 273 -17.42 -14.01 -19.17
C LEU A 273 -17.07 -12.77 -19.97
N LYS A 274 -17.60 -11.63 -19.55
CA LYS A 274 -17.30 -10.33 -20.15
C LYS A 274 -15.81 -10.04 -20.15
N ALA A 275 -15.14 -10.20 -19.02
CA ALA A 275 -13.69 -9.98 -18.90
C ALA A 275 -12.88 -10.85 -19.87
N VAL A 276 -13.28 -12.09 -20.12
CA VAL A 276 -12.60 -13.01 -21.06
C VAL A 276 -12.82 -12.58 -22.50
N LYS A 277 -14.06 -12.26 -22.88
CA LYS A 277 -14.40 -11.80 -24.24
C LYS A 277 -13.74 -10.48 -24.63
N GLU A 278 -13.60 -9.57 -23.66
CA GLU A 278 -12.99 -8.25 -23.85
C GLU A 278 -11.47 -8.25 -23.64
N GLY A 279 -10.85 -9.40 -23.34
CA GLY A 279 -9.41 -9.52 -23.10
C GLY A 279 -8.95 -8.83 -21.80
N ARG A 280 -9.84 -8.63 -20.83
CA ARG A 280 -9.57 -7.94 -19.57
C ARG A 280 -9.29 -8.90 -18.42
N VAL A 281 -8.49 -9.92 -18.69
CA VAL A 281 -7.96 -10.89 -17.71
C VAL A 281 -6.45 -10.71 -17.66
N TYR A 282 -5.96 -10.20 -16.54
CA TYR A 282 -4.57 -9.78 -16.38
C TYR A 282 -3.87 -10.61 -15.31
N GLU A 283 -2.67 -11.13 -15.61
CA GLU A 283 -1.80 -11.73 -14.62
C GLU A 283 -0.96 -10.65 -13.96
N VAL A 284 -0.91 -10.66 -12.62
CA VAL A 284 -0.11 -9.73 -11.84
C VAL A 284 0.86 -10.48 -10.92
N ASP A 285 1.88 -9.79 -10.44
CA ASP A 285 2.83 -10.34 -9.49
C ASP A 285 2.16 -10.59 -8.13
N ALA A 286 2.00 -11.86 -7.76
CA ALA A 286 1.36 -12.26 -6.52
C ALA A 286 2.08 -11.72 -5.27
N PHE A 287 3.39 -11.55 -5.34
CA PHE A 287 4.16 -11.04 -4.22
C PHE A 287 3.84 -9.57 -3.95
N ILE A 288 3.73 -8.76 -5.01
CA ILE A 288 3.43 -7.33 -4.91
C ILE A 288 1.96 -7.10 -4.56
N TYR A 289 1.05 -7.82 -5.24
CA TYR A 289 -0.39 -7.55 -5.14
C TYR A 289 -1.07 -8.23 -3.94
N ILE A 290 -0.51 -9.35 -3.45
CA ILE A 290 -1.20 -10.22 -2.47
C ILE A 290 -0.36 -10.45 -1.21
N GLN A 291 0.95 -10.77 -1.34
CA GLN A 291 1.74 -11.30 -0.24
C GLN A 291 2.49 -10.25 0.57
N SER A 292 2.81 -9.09 0.00
CA SER A 292 3.63 -8.06 0.66
C SER A 292 2.99 -6.69 0.54
N ALA A 293 2.11 -6.39 1.48
CA ALA A 293 1.63 -5.03 1.66
C ALA A 293 2.79 -4.12 2.10
N GLY A 294 3.20 -3.16 1.25
CA GLY A 294 4.38 -2.34 1.57
C GLY A 294 4.65 -1.23 0.56
N PRO A 295 5.84 -0.63 0.59
CA PRO A 295 6.20 0.52 -0.26
C PRO A 295 6.05 0.26 -1.77
N ARG A 296 6.09 -1.02 -2.19
CA ARG A 296 5.83 -1.42 -3.58
C ARG A 296 4.38 -1.19 -4.04
N VAL A 297 3.48 -0.76 -3.14
CA VAL A 297 2.14 -0.25 -3.53
C VAL A 297 2.25 0.83 -4.61
N SER A 298 3.35 1.57 -4.64
CA SER A 298 3.61 2.55 -5.70
C SER A 298 3.59 1.92 -7.10
N LEU A 299 4.07 0.66 -7.26
CA LEU A 299 4.03 -0.08 -8.53
C LEU A 299 2.58 -0.48 -8.88
N ILE A 300 1.81 -0.92 -7.87
CA ILE A 300 0.38 -1.20 -8.07
C ILE A 300 -0.35 0.06 -8.56
N LEU A 301 -0.07 1.21 -7.96
CA LEU A 301 -0.67 2.48 -8.35
C LEU A 301 -0.22 2.98 -9.73
N ASP A 302 0.91 2.53 -10.25
CA ASP A 302 1.35 2.82 -11.63
C ASP A 302 0.68 1.91 -12.66
N GLU A 303 0.32 0.70 -12.30
CA GLU A 303 -0.19 -0.34 -13.20
C GLU A 303 -1.71 -0.48 -13.14
N LEU A 304 -2.26 -0.72 -11.94
CA LEU A 304 -3.67 -1.09 -11.77
C LEU A 304 -4.67 -0.07 -12.34
N PRO A 305 -4.46 1.26 -12.23
CA PRO A 305 -5.35 2.23 -12.86
C PRO A 305 -5.43 2.07 -14.39
N LYS A 306 -4.33 1.67 -15.06
CA LYS A 306 -4.31 1.44 -16.51
C LYS A 306 -5.10 0.19 -16.88
N LEU A 307 -5.05 -0.86 -16.05
CA LEU A 307 -5.82 -2.08 -16.24
C LEU A 307 -7.32 -1.85 -16.00
N LEU A 308 -7.66 -1.05 -14.99
CA LEU A 308 -9.04 -0.77 -14.62
C LEU A 308 -9.71 0.25 -15.56
N TYR A 309 -8.98 1.29 -15.95
CA TYR A 309 -9.47 2.46 -16.69
C TYR A 309 -8.58 2.81 -17.88
N PRO A 310 -8.44 1.91 -18.86
CA PRO A 310 -7.48 2.10 -19.97
C PRO A 310 -7.73 3.39 -20.77
N THR A 311 -8.97 3.83 -20.90
CA THR A 311 -9.31 5.07 -21.61
C THR A 311 -8.90 6.34 -20.85
N VAL A 312 -8.60 6.25 -19.55
CA VAL A 312 -8.23 7.39 -18.69
C VAL A 312 -6.72 7.42 -18.42
N PHE A 313 -6.11 6.23 -18.22
CA PHE A 313 -4.73 6.11 -17.75
C PHE A 313 -3.77 5.45 -18.74
N ALA A 314 -4.25 4.85 -19.85
CA ALA A 314 -3.32 4.42 -20.90
C ALA A 314 -2.60 5.65 -21.47
N ALA A 315 -1.31 5.50 -21.79
CA ALA A 315 -0.62 6.53 -22.56
C ALA A 315 -1.40 6.74 -23.87
N ALA A 316 -1.61 8.00 -24.26
CA ALA A 316 -2.08 8.30 -25.61
C ALA A 316 -1.13 7.62 -26.61
N PRO A 317 -1.67 7.00 -27.67
CA PRO A 317 -0.88 6.32 -28.70
C PRO A 317 0.15 7.24 -29.36
#